data_c4e5a08aeaf69c17d5302fb65807799a
#
_entry.id   c4e5a08aeaf69c17d5302fb65807799a
#
_cell.length_a   1.000
_cell.length_b   1.000
_cell.length_c   1.000
_cell.angle_alpha   90.00
_cell.angle_beta   90.00
_cell.angle_gamma   90.00
#
_symmetry.space_group_name_H-M   'P 1'
#
loop_
_entity.id
_entity.type
_entity.pdbx_description
1 polymer ?
#
loop_
_entity_poly.entity_id
_entity_poly.type
_entity_poly.pdbx_seq_one_letter_code
_entity_poly.pdbx_strand_id
1 'polypeptide(L)'
;MQAIKRFVLLSAVLAGSASLSQSTPRQVIGVSIPSADHGWTAGVVYHANQAKAALEKKYPNVQIIIKTAKDSTEQANQIQDLATVNKIGALVILPQESAPLTRPVANVKAKGVFVTVVDRGLTDPKAQDAYVAGDNTAFGRVAGEYFVQRLGASGGNVVVLRGIPTVIDNQRVAAFNAAVAKNPKIKVLDAKYGNWNRDDAFKVMQDYLTRFPKIDAVWASDDDMAVGVLRAIQQARRKDIKFVVGGAGMKEMIKKVMDGDQMMPVNVTYPPSMIADAMRLTVESRVTGKPMKATTIIPSVLVTKANAKQFYFPDSPF
;
A
#
# COMPACT_ATOMS: atom_id res chain seq x y z
N MET A 1 -24.76 -26.48 92.94
CA MET A 1 -25.40 -25.91 91.72
C MET A 1 -24.29 -25.49 90.72
N GLN A 2 -24.00 -26.36 89.75
CA GLN A 2 -22.91 -26.21 88.82
C GLN A 2 -23.43 -25.51 87.54
N ALA A 3 -22.81 -24.42 87.14
CA ALA A 3 -23.09 -23.71 85.90
C ALA A 3 -22.22 -24.26 84.77
N ILE A 4 -22.88 -24.78 83.70
CA ILE A 4 -22.25 -25.31 82.53
C ILE A 4 -22.00 -24.14 81.57
N LYS A 5 -20.72 -23.83 81.27
CA LYS A 5 -20.32 -22.91 80.23
C LYS A 5 -20.30 -23.62 78.88
N ARG A 6 -21.17 -23.23 77.95
CA ARG A 6 -21.12 -23.69 76.58
C ARG A 6 -20.12 -22.85 75.80
N PHE A 7 -19.10 -23.49 75.24
CA PHE A 7 -18.18 -22.92 74.26
C PHE A 7 -18.81 -23.04 72.84
N VAL A 8 -19.03 -21.95 72.23
CA VAL A 8 -19.43 -21.92 70.79
C VAL A 8 -18.14 -21.72 69.94
N LEU A 9 -17.72 -22.76 69.22
CA LEU A 9 -16.67 -22.64 68.21
C LEU A 9 -17.24 -22.00 66.97
N LEU A 10 -16.74 -20.81 66.62
CA LEU A 10 -17.05 -20.09 65.33
C LEU A 10 -16.01 -20.57 64.29
N SER A 11 -16.44 -21.45 63.37
CA SER A 11 -15.62 -21.90 62.29
C SER A 11 -15.68 -20.83 61.16
N ALA A 12 -14.62 -20.05 60.99
CA ALA A 12 -14.48 -19.11 59.87
C ALA A 12 -14.13 -19.89 58.60
N VAL A 13 -15.09 -19.99 57.70
CA VAL A 13 -14.87 -20.52 56.35
C VAL A 13 -14.23 -19.40 55.50
N LEU A 14 -12.92 -19.48 55.25
CA LEU A 14 -12.24 -18.68 54.27
C LEU A 14 -12.67 -19.16 52.86
N ALA A 15 -13.65 -18.47 52.27
CA ALA A 15 -13.96 -18.61 50.84
C ALA A 15 -12.86 -17.93 50.04
N GLY A 16 -11.87 -18.71 49.64
CA GLY A 16 -10.86 -18.26 48.66
C GLY A 16 -11.53 -17.97 47.30
N SER A 17 -11.71 -16.71 46.99
CA SER A 17 -12.13 -16.26 45.63
C SER A 17 -11.03 -16.59 44.62
N ALA A 18 -11.10 -17.77 44.02
CA ALA A 18 -10.30 -18.10 42.86
C ALA A 18 -10.77 -17.18 41.72
N SER A 19 -10.04 -16.10 41.48
CA SER A 19 -10.22 -15.27 40.27
C SER A 19 -9.88 -16.15 39.07
N LEU A 20 -10.90 -16.72 38.44
CA LEU A 20 -10.78 -17.33 37.12
C LEU A 20 -10.29 -16.22 36.18
N SER A 21 -9.01 -16.20 35.91
CA SER A 21 -8.42 -15.41 34.82
C SER A 21 -9.09 -15.89 33.53
N GLN A 22 -10.14 -15.19 33.07
CA GLN A 22 -10.73 -15.44 31.75
C GLN A 22 -9.65 -15.14 30.73
N SER A 23 -9.07 -16.19 30.17
CA SER A 23 -8.16 -16.02 29.01
C SER A 23 -8.94 -15.32 27.88
N THR A 24 -8.52 -14.13 27.53
CA THR A 24 -9.12 -13.39 26.39
C THR A 24 -9.08 -14.30 25.16
N PRO A 25 -10.19 -14.52 24.45
CA PRO A 25 -10.22 -15.40 23.29
C PRO A 25 -9.13 -15.01 22.28
N ARG A 26 -8.44 -16.02 21.74
CA ARG A 26 -7.40 -15.80 20.75
C ARG A 26 -7.98 -15.15 19.50
N GLN A 27 -7.42 -14.02 19.08
CA GLN A 27 -7.77 -13.32 17.84
C GLN A 27 -6.84 -13.77 16.73
N VAL A 28 -7.39 -14.44 15.70
CA VAL A 28 -6.60 -14.86 14.53
C VAL A 28 -6.87 -13.88 13.39
N ILE A 29 -5.82 -13.23 12.92
CA ILE A 29 -5.87 -12.23 11.84
C ILE A 29 -5.14 -12.80 10.62
N GLY A 30 -5.84 -12.93 9.50
CA GLY A 30 -5.23 -13.26 8.20
C GLY A 30 -4.71 -12.01 7.51
N VAL A 31 -3.53 -12.10 6.92
CA VAL A 31 -2.96 -11.06 6.05
C VAL A 31 -2.66 -11.71 4.71
N SER A 32 -3.24 -11.18 3.64
CA SER A 32 -3.04 -11.69 2.27
C SER A 32 -2.55 -10.56 1.37
N ILE A 33 -1.36 -10.73 0.82
CA ILE A 33 -0.65 -9.71 0.05
C ILE A 33 0.00 -10.33 -1.19
N PRO A 34 0.30 -9.54 -2.24
CA PRO A 34 1.12 -10.02 -3.36
C PRO A 34 2.49 -10.51 -2.91
N SER A 35 3.07 -11.45 -3.66
CA SER A 35 4.49 -11.81 -3.52
C SER A 35 5.39 -10.62 -3.90
N ALA A 36 6.64 -10.66 -3.46
CA ALA A 36 7.63 -9.61 -3.74
C ALA A 36 8.16 -9.73 -5.18
N ASP A 37 7.37 -9.31 -6.15
CA ASP A 37 7.68 -9.36 -7.58
C ASP A 37 8.31 -8.05 -8.11
N HIS A 38 8.24 -6.96 -7.35
CA HIS A 38 8.89 -5.68 -7.59
C HIS A 38 9.21 -4.97 -6.27
N GLY A 39 9.96 -3.86 -6.32
CA GLY A 39 10.49 -3.21 -5.12
C GLY A 39 9.41 -2.78 -4.12
N TRP A 40 8.29 -2.18 -4.60
CA TRP A 40 7.23 -1.73 -3.71
C TRP A 40 6.56 -2.90 -2.97
N THR A 41 6.25 -4.02 -3.65
CA THR A 41 5.68 -5.22 -3.00
C THR A 41 6.67 -5.89 -2.06
N ALA A 42 7.98 -5.85 -2.36
CA ALA A 42 9.02 -6.27 -1.41
C ALA A 42 8.99 -5.43 -0.12
N GLY A 43 8.80 -4.12 -0.25
CA GLY A 43 8.57 -3.22 0.88
C GLY A 43 7.31 -3.57 1.67
N VAL A 44 6.21 -3.90 1.00
CA VAL A 44 4.95 -4.35 1.65
C VAL A 44 5.19 -5.61 2.48
N VAL A 45 5.84 -6.64 1.91
CA VAL A 45 6.15 -7.90 2.61
C VAL A 45 7.04 -7.64 3.83
N TYR A 46 8.05 -6.78 3.68
CA TYR A 46 8.94 -6.38 4.79
C TYR A 46 8.14 -5.73 5.93
N HIS A 47 7.35 -4.70 5.64
CA HIS A 47 6.57 -3.99 6.65
C HIS A 47 5.47 -4.85 7.28
N ALA A 48 4.87 -5.77 6.54
CA ALA A 48 3.90 -6.72 7.08
C ALA A 48 4.54 -7.65 8.13
N ASN A 49 5.75 -8.17 7.85
CA ASN A 49 6.48 -9.02 8.79
C ASN A 49 6.93 -8.25 10.05
N GLN A 50 7.39 -7.01 9.89
CA GLN A 50 7.74 -6.15 11.02
C GLN A 50 6.50 -5.85 11.89
N ALA A 51 5.38 -5.51 11.26
CA ALA A 51 4.13 -5.26 11.97
C ALA A 51 3.62 -6.51 12.71
N LYS A 52 3.70 -7.71 12.08
CA LYS A 52 3.36 -8.98 12.73
C LYS A 52 4.14 -9.15 14.02
N ALA A 53 5.47 -9.06 13.98
CA ALA A 53 6.34 -9.24 15.14
C ALA A 53 6.02 -8.25 16.27
N ALA A 54 5.81 -6.97 15.92
CA ALA A 54 5.47 -5.93 16.89
C ALA A 54 4.08 -6.11 17.51
N LEU A 55 3.08 -6.47 16.69
CA LEU A 55 1.70 -6.62 17.15
C LEU A 55 1.49 -7.88 18.00
N GLU A 56 2.08 -9.02 17.62
CA GLU A 56 2.02 -10.25 18.44
C GLU A 56 2.76 -10.08 19.76
N LYS A 57 3.86 -9.31 19.80
CA LYS A 57 4.53 -8.94 21.05
C LYS A 57 3.67 -8.03 21.92
N LYS A 58 2.98 -7.04 21.33
CA LYS A 58 2.11 -6.08 22.06
C LYS A 58 0.81 -6.72 22.54
N TYR A 59 0.27 -7.69 21.80
CA TYR A 59 -0.99 -8.36 22.05
C TYR A 59 -0.81 -9.88 22.05
N PRO A 60 -0.45 -10.51 23.18
CA PRO A 60 -0.12 -11.96 23.23
C PRO A 60 -1.28 -12.90 22.86
N ASN A 61 -2.52 -12.42 22.89
CA ASN A 61 -3.71 -13.15 22.45
C ASN A 61 -4.00 -13.00 20.96
N VAL A 62 -3.17 -12.27 20.19
CA VAL A 62 -3.29 -12.11 18.75
C VAL A 62 -2.33 -13.06 18.03
N GLN A 63 -2.82 -13.73 17.00
CA GLN A 63 -2.01 -14.48 16.05
C GLN A 63 -2.23 -13.90 14.66
N ILE A 64 -1.14 -13.59 13.96
CA ILE A 64 -1.17 -13.06 12.60
C ILE A 64 -0.61 -14.10 11.63
N ILE A 65 -1.38 -14.46 10.61
CA ILE A 65 -1.00 -15.41 9.56
C ILE A 65 -0.84 -14.62 8.26
N ILE A 66 0.39 -14.47 7.77
CA ILE A 66 0.68 -13.81 6.50
C ILE A 66 0.75 -14.86 5.39
N LYS A 67 0.07 -14.60 4.28
CA LYS A 67 0.16 -15.35 3.03
C LYS A 67 0.52 -14.39 1.89
N THR A 68 1.46 -14.82 1.06
CA THR A 68 1.83 -14.11 -0.17
C THR A 68 1.35 -14.90 -1.39
N ALA A 69 0.85 -14.23 -2.40
CA ALA A 69 0.32 -14.85 -3.62
C ALA A 69 0.99 -14.27 -4.86
N LYS A 70 1.28 -15.12 -5.84
CA LYS A 70 1.88 -14.72 -7.13
C LYS A 70 0.86 -14.17 -8.11
N ASP A 71 -0.42 -14.55 -7.96
CA ASP A 71 -1.52 -14.14 -8.82
C ASP A 71 -2.86 -14.11 -8.06
N SER A 72 -3.89 -13.57 -8.70
CA SER A 72 -5.22 -13.44 -8.12
C SER A 72 -5.90 -14.77 -7.82
N THR A 73 -5.60 -15.84 -8.57
CA THR A 73 -6.18 -17.17 -8.36
C THR A 73 -5.62 -17.80 -7.09
N GLU A 74 -4.30 -17.77 -6.93
CA GLU A 74 -3.66 -18.22 -5.70
C GLU A 74 -4.14 -17.42 -4.50
N GLN A 75 -4.26 -16.10 -4.64
CA GLN A 75 -4.73 -15.23 -3.56
C GLN A 75 -6.18 -15.56 -3.16
N ALA A 76 -7.08 -15.79 -4.13
CA ALA A 76 -8.45 -16.19 -3.86
C ALA A 76 -8.54 -17.52 -3.07
N ASN A 77 -7.73 -18.50 -3.42
CA ASN A 77 -7.67 -19.77 -2.70
C ASN A 77 -7.13 -19.58 -1.28
N GLN A 78 -6.06 -18.81 -1.12
CA GLN A 78 -5.44 -18.54 0.19
C GLN A 78 -6.39 -17.82 1.15
N ILE A 79 -7.16 -16.81 0.71
CA ILE A 79 -8.13 -16.12 1.57
C ILE A 79 -9.29 -17.03 1.96
N GLN A 80 -9.69 -17.96 1.08
CA GLN A 80 -10.68 -18.97 1.40
C GLN A 80 -10.16 -19.92 2.50
N ASP A 81 -8.90 -20.37 2.40
CA ASP A 81 -8.25 -21.23 3.40
C ASP A 81 -8.07 -20.48 4.74
N LEU A 82 -7.66 -19.22 4.71
CA LEU A 82 -7.58 -18.38 5.90
C LEU A 82 -8.93 -18.34 6.63
N ALA A 83 -10.03 -18.19 5.90
CA ALA A 83 -11.36 -18.11 6.49
C ALA A 83 -11.89 -19.47 6.99
N THR A 84 -11.63 -20.57 6.25
CA THR A 84 -12.25 -21.88 6.53
C THR A 84 -11.38 -22.80 7.37
N VAL A 85 -10.08 -22.86 7.11
CA VAL A 85 -9.12 -23.72 7.81
C VAL A 85 -8.54 -22.99 9.02
N ASN A 86 -8.04 -21.78 8.83
CA ASN A 86 -7.43 -21.01 9.90
C ASN A 86 -8.46 -20.27 10.78
N LYS A 87 -9.73 -20.18 10.35
CA LYS A 87 -10.85 -19.57 11.08
C LYS A 87 -10.53 -18.16 11.57
N ILE A 88 -9.99 -17.34 10.68
CA ILE A 88 -9.63 -15.94 10.99
C ILE A 88 -10.88 -15.13 11.37
N GLY A 89 -10.73 -14.25 12.36
CA GLY A 89 -11.78 -13.28 12.75
C GLY A 89 -11.69 -11.98 11.95
N ALA A 90 -10.52 -11.69 11.35
CA ALA A 90 -10.34 -10.55 10.46
C ALA A 90 -9.34 -10.88 9.33
N LEU A 91 -9.54 -10.24 8.18
CA LEU A 91 -8.68 -10.29 7.01
C LEU A 91 -8.14 -8.89 6.71
N VAL A 92 -6.83 -8.76 6.58
CA VAL A 92 -6.18 -7.60 5.98
C VAL A 92 -5.68 -8.05 4.61
N ILE A 93 -6.19 -7.44 3.54
CA ILE A 93 -5.87 -7.84 2.18
C ILE A 93 -5.41 -6.66 1.33
N LEU A 94 -4.25 -6.82 0.67
CA LEU A 94 -3.86 -6.03 -0.49
C LEU A 94 -4.16 -6.89 -1.72
N PRO A 95 -5.23 -6.60 -2.50
CA PRO A 95 -5.59 -7.42 -3.65
C PRO A 95 -4.51 -7.40 -4.73
N GLN A 96 -4.20 -8.54 -5.34
CA GLN A 96 -3.34 -8.59 -6.53
C GLN A 96 -3.94 -7.74 -7.66
N GLU A 97 -5.25 -7.94 -7.91
CA GLU A 97 -6.05 -7.13 -8.83
C GLU A 97 -7.44 -6.87 -8.25
N SER A 98 -8.05 -5.73 -8.62
CA SER A 98 -9.34 -5.31 -8.06
C SER A 98 -10.50 -6.23 -8.43
N ALA A 99 -10.71 -6.48 -9.73
CA ALA A 99 -11.89 -7.17 -10.23
C ALA A 99 -11.95 -8.67 -9.84
N PRO A 100 -10.91 -9.50 -10.07
CA PRO A 100 -10.98 -10.92 -9.76
C PRO A 100 -11.10 -11.23 -8.28
N LEU A 101 -10.64 -10.32 -7.39
CA LEU A 101 -10.67 -10.55 -5.95
C LEU A 101 -11.90 -9.97 -5.24
N THR A 102 -12.71 -9.13 -5.90
CA THR A 102 -13.91 -8.55 -5.29
C THR A 102 -14.87 -9.61 -4.76
N ARG A 103 -15.25 -10.61 -5.59
CA ARG A 103 -16.19 -11.66 -5.19
C ARG A 103 -15.62 -12.61 -4.13
N PRO A 104 -14.38 -13.12 -4.25
CA PRO A 104 -13.74 -13.91 -3.18
C PRO A 104 -13.73 -13.22 -1.83
N VAL A 105 -13.38 -11.92 -1.79
CA VAL A 105 -13.36 -11.13 -0.55
C VAL A 105 -14.77 -10.94 0.02
N ALA A 106 -15.76 -10.63 -0.82
CA ALA A 106 -17.16 -10.53 -0.39
C ALA A 106 -17.66 -11.84 0.23
N ASN A 107 -17.27 -12.99 -0.32
CA ASN A 107 -17.62 -14.30 0.23
C ASN A 107 -17.00 -14.55 1.61
N VAL A 108 -15.78 -14.09 1.84
CA VAL A 108 -15.12 -14.17 3.16
C VAL A 108 -15.83 -13.25 4.16
N LYS A 109 -16.15 -12.02 3.77
CA LYS A 109 -16.91 -11.08 4.59
C LYS A 109 -18.29 -11.63 4.98
N ALA A 110 -19.00 -12.25 4.06
CA ALA A 110 -20.31 -12.86 4.29
C ALA A 110 -20.27 -13.98 5.36
N LYS A 111 -19.12 -14.54 5.66
CA LYS A 111 -18.89 -15.52 6.75
C LYS A 111 -18.64 -14.84 8.11
N GLY A 112 -18.80 -13.52 8.22
CA GLY A 112 -18.60 -12.76 9.45
C GLY A 112 -17.14 -12.35 9.72
N VAL A 113 -16.23 -12.55 8.77
CA VAL A 113 -14.85 -12.07 8.87
C VAL A 113 -14.81 -10.57 8.63
N PHE A 114 -14.20 -9.81 9.54
CA PHE A 114 -13.98 -8.38 9.34
C PHE A 114 -12.91 -8.14 8.25
N VAL A 115 -13.21 -7.34 7.25
CA VAL A 115 -12.33 -7.16 6.08
C VAL A 115 -11.76 -5.75 6.03
N THR A 116 -10.44 -5.63 6.11
CA THR A 116 -9.68 -4.41 5.81
C THR A 116 -8.98 -4.57 4.47
N VAL A 117 -9.36 -3.76 3.50
CA VAL A 117 -8.69 -3.70 2.18
C VAL A 117 -7.60 -2.63 2.21
N VAL A 118 -6.45 -2.96 1.63
CA VAL A 118 -5.28 -2.08 1.59
C VAL A 118 -4.93 -1.74 0.15
N ASP A 119 -4.60 -0.48 -0.11
CA ASP A 119 -4.06 0.01 -1.38
C ASP A 119 -5.00 -0.21 -2.57
N ARG A 120 -4.88 -1.34 -3.25
CA ARG A 120 -5.67 -1.68 -4.43
C ARG A 120 -7.11 -1.97 -4.04
N GLY A 121 -7.99 -0.97 -4.22
CA GLY A 121 -9.40 -1.09 -3.88
C GLY A 121 -10.12 -2.21 -4.65
N LEU A 122 -11.21 -2.69 -4.12
CA LEU A 122 -12.12 -3.61 -4.81
C LEU A 122 -13.07 -2.84 -5.73
N THR A 123 -13.64 -3.51 -6.73
CA THR A 123 -14.62 -2.91 -7.64
C THR A 123 -15.98 -2.66 -6.98
N ASP A 124 -16.28 -3.41 -5.92
CA ASP A 124 -17.42 -3.16 -5.03
C ASP A 124 -16.93 -2.85 -3.60
N PRO A 125 -17.04 -1.59 -3.14
CA PRO A 125 -16.61 -1.21 -1.80
C PRO A 125 -17.43 -1.84 -0.67
N LYS A 126 -18.60 -2.42 -0.95
CA LYS A 126 -19.38 -3.16 0.05
C LYS A 126 -18.73 -4.48 0.46
N ALA A 127 -17.78 -4.99 -0.32
CA ALA A 127 -17.05 -6.20 -0.01
C ALA A 127 -16.04 -6.03 1.14
N GLN A 128 -15.88 -4.81 1.69
CA GLN A 128 -14.97 -4.50 2.79
C GLN A 128 -15.68 -3.79 3.95
N ASP A 129 -15.06 -3.79 5.14
CA ASP A 129 -15.50 -3.02 6.31
C ASP A 129 -14.64 -1.77 6.49
N ALA A 130 -13.35 -1.85 6.11
CA ALA A 130 -12.43 -0.75 6.17
C ALA A 130 -11.50 -0.72 4.96
N TYR A 131 -11.04 0.48 4.60
CA TYR A 131 -10.10 0.72 3.51
C TYR A 131 -8.95 1.62 4.00
N VAL A 132 -7.72 1.18 3.73
CA VAL A 132 -6.48 1.93 4.05
C VAL A 132 -5.66 2.05 2.78
N ALA A 133 -5.46 3.25 2.28
CA ALA A 133 -4.70 3.47 1.04
C ALA A 133 -3.98 4.81 1.02
N GLY A 134 -3.03 4.97 0.10
CA GLY A 134 -2.50 6.27 -0.25
C GLY A 134 -3.51 7.11 -1.04
N ASP A 135 -3.33 8.42 -1.05
CA ASP A 135 -4.14 9.34 -1.86
C ASP A 135 -3.72 9.26 -3.34
N ASN A 136 -4.34 8.34 -4.08
CA ASN A 136 -4.04 8.14 -5.50
C ASN A 136 -4.44 9.34 -6.37
N THR A 137 -5.49 10.06 -5.99
CA THR A 137 -5.88 11.30 -6.67
C THR A 137 -4.84 12.38 -6.46
N ALA A 138 -4.37 12.59 -5.22
CA ALA A 138 -3.28 13.52 -4.96
C ALA A 138 -1.98 13.07 -5.64
N PHE A 139 -1.69 11.76 -5.67
CA PHE A 139 -0.49 11.22 -6.36
C PHE A 139 -0.43 11.67 -7.82
N GLY A 140 -1.48 11.42 -8.59
CA GLY A 140 -1.55 11.86 -10.00
C GLY A 140 -1.59 13.38 -10.15
N ARG A 141 -2.38 14.05 -9.31
CA ARG A 141 -2.55 15.51 -9.34
C ARG A 141 -1.23 16.25 -9.10
N VAL A 142 -0.49 15.93 -8.02
CA VAL A 142 0.76 16.66 -7.71
C VAL A 142 1.85 16.37 -8.74
N ALA A 143 1.90 15.16 -9.31
CA ALA A 143 2.77 14.87 -10.44
C ALA A 143 2.41 15.76 -11.66
N GLY A 144 1.14 15.79 -12.06
CA GLY A 144 0.68 16.60 -13.19
C GLY A 144 0.89 18.11 -12.98
N GLU A 145 0.65 18.62 -11.77
CA GLU A 145 0.92 20.02 -11.40
C GLU A 145 2.41 20.35 -11.54
N TYR A 146 3.29 19.44 -11.15
CA TYR A 146 4.73 19.61 -11.39
C TYR A 146 5.07 19.67 -12.89
N PHE A 147 4.45 18.83 -13.72
CA PHE A 147 4.63 18.89 -15.18
C PHE A 147 4.21 20.25 -15.75
N VAL A 148 3.05 20.76 -15.34
CA VAL A 148 2.58 22.10 -15.76
C VAL A 148 3.56 23.20 -15.36
N GLN A 149 4.02 23.17 -14.11
CA GLN A 149 5.00 24.12 -13.61
C GLN A 149 6.34 24.04 -14.36
N ARG A 150 6.87 22.83 -14.54
CA ARG A 150 8.22 22.62 -15.07
C ARG A 150 8.31 22.83 -16.58
N LEU A 151 7.26 22.48 -17.33
CA LEU A 151 7.19 22.72 -18.77
C LEU A 151 6.78 24.17 -19.10
N GLY A 152 6.15 24.85 -18.14
CA GLY A 152 5.79 26.27 -18.25
C GLY A 152 4.91 26.60 -19.45
N ALA A 153 4.95 27.84 -19.88
CA ALA A 153 4.11 28.35 -20.98
C ALA A 153 4.42 27.71 -22.35
N SER A 154 5.58 27.10 -22.51
CA SER A 154 5.97 26.40 -23.75
C SER A 154 5.25 25.06 -23.92
N GLY A 155 4.83 24.44 -22.82
CA GLY A 155 4.31 23.09 -22.85
C GLY A 155 5.34 22.04 -23.24
N GLY A 156 4.90 20.94 -23.83
CA GLY A 156 5.79 19.88 -24.32
C GLY A 156 5.08 18.54 -24.53
N ASN A 157 5.77 17.62 -25.12
CA ASN A 157 5.32 16.26 -25.38
C ASN A 157 5.63 15.36 -24.19
N VAL A 158 4.62 14.67 -23.68
CA VAL A 158 4.71 13.81 -22.49
C VAL A 158 4.27 12.40 -22.87
N VAL A 159 4.96 11.40 -22.35
CA VAL A 159 4.51 10.00 -22.37
C VAL A 159 4.26 9.51 -20.96
N VAL A 160 3.32 8.59 -20.82
CA VAL A 160 2.87 8.06 -19.52
C VAL A 160 3.06 6.55 -19.49
N LEU A 161 3.69 6.05 -18.42
CA LEU A 161 3.74 4.63 -18.11
C LEU A 161 2.80 4.35 -16.94
N ARG A 162 1.77 3.55 -17.20
CA ARG A 162 0.74 3.15 -16.25
C ARG A 162 1.17 1.90 -15.49
N GLY A 163 0.53 1.65 -14.34
CA GLY A 163 0.72 0.42 -13.58
C GLY A 163 0.03 -0.80 -14.20
N ILE A 164 -0.72 -1.55 -13.40
CA ILE A 164 -1.62 -2.63 -13.83
C ILE A 164 -3.08 -2.16 -13.82
N PRO A 165 -4.02 -2.84 -14.52
CA PRO A 165 -5.43 -2.45 -14.56
C PRO A 165 -6.12 -2.56 -13.18
N THR A 166 -6.02 -1.53 -12.36
CA THR A 166 -6.61 -1.45 -11.03
C THR A 166 -7.35 -0.13 -10.82
N VAL A 167 -8.17 -0.07 -9.78
CA VAL A 167 -8.88 1.15 -9.37
C VAL A 167 -7.89 2.30 -9.13
N ILE A 168 -6.78 2.02 -8.45
CA ILE A 168 -5.79 3.05 -8.08
C ILE A 168 -5.03 3.60 -9.29
N ASP A 169 -4.68 2.74 -10.27
CA ASP A 169 -4.04 3.21 -11.52
C ASP A 169 -4.96 4.16 -12.28
N ASN A 170 -6.25 3.82 -12.40
CA ASN A 170 -7.23 4.68 -13.04
C ASN A 170 -7.37 6.03 -12.32
N GLN A 171 -7.39 6.05 -10.98
CA GLN A 171 -7.45 7.27 -10.19
C GLN A 171 -6.22 8.17 -10.41
N ARG A 172 -5.00 7.59 -10.39
CA ARG A 172 -3.74 8.30 -10.65
C ARG A 172 -3.75 8.95 -12.03
N VAL A 173 -4.05 8.17 -13.07
CA VAL A 173 -4.00 8.62 -14.45
C VAL A 173 -5.07 9.68 -14.73
N ALA A 174 -6.28 9.51 -14.23
CA ALA A 174 -7.34 10.51 -14.36
C ALA A 174 -6.94 11.85 -13.72
N ALA A 175 -6.37 11.81 -12.51
CA ALA A 175 -5.94 13.02 -11.79
C ALA A 175 -4.73 13.70 -12.48
N PHE A 176 -3.77 12.92 -12.98
CA PHE A 176 -2.65 13.45 -13.77
C PHE A 176 -3.14 14.15 -15.02
N ASN A 177 -3.99 13.49 -15.83
CA ASN A 177 -4.54 14.06 -17.06
C ASN A 177 -5.33 15.33 -16.78
N ALA A 178 -6.16 15.37 -15.73
CA ALA A 178 -6.89 16.57 -15.32
C ALA A 178 -5.96 17.74 -14.94
N ALA A 179 -4.82 17.43 -14.29
CA ALA A 179 -3.85 18.45 -13.93
C ALA A 179 -3.11 19.00 -15.15
N VAL A 180 -2.60 18.14 -16.04
CA VAL A 180 -1.84 18.60 -17.23
C VAL A 180 -2.73 19.28 -18.27
N ALA A 181 -4.02 18.94 -18.31
CA ALA A 181 -5.00 19.61 -19.20
C ALA A 181 -5.17 21.12 -18.93
N LYS A 182 -4.75 21.59 -17.73
CA LYS A 182 -4.70 23.04 -17.41
C LYS A 182 -3.74 23.82 -18.30
N ASN A 183 -2.77 23.14 -18.95
CA ASN A 183 -1.91 23.72 -19.96
C ASN A 183 -2.13 22.98 -21.30
N PRO A 184 -2.91 23.56 -22.24
CA PRO A 184 -3.27 22.89 -23.51
C PRO A 184 -2.07 22.67 -24.45
N LYS A 185 -0.90 23.28 -24.16
CA LYS A 185 0.34 23.04 -24.91
C LYS A 185 1.09 21.79 -24.43
N ILE A 186 0.68 21.17 -23.31
CA ILE A 186 1.18 19.86 -22.90
C ILE A 186 0.38 18.80 -23.66
N LYS A 187 1.08 17.96 -24.42
CA LYS A 187 0.48 16.88 -25.21
C LYS A 187 0.89 15.54 -24.60
N VAL A 188 -0.08 14.81 -24.06
CA VAL A 188 0.13 13.40 -23.69
C VAL A 188 0.05 12.59 -24.99
N LEU A 189 1.21 12.12 -25.47
CA LEU A 189 1.34 11.44 -26.75
C LEU A 189 0.79 10.00 -26.69
N ASP A 190 1.04 9.31 -25.58
CA ASP A 190 0.58 7.95 -25.36
C ASP A 190 0.62 7.60 -23.85
N ALA A 191 -0.16 6.58 -23.45
CA ALA A 191 -0.22 6.06 -22.08
C ALA A 191 -0.34 4.54 -22.13
N LYS A 192 0.75 3.82 -21.87
CA LYS A 192 0.83 2.34 -21.90
C LYS A 192 1.09 1.75 -20.52
N TYR A 193 0.63 0.53 -20.32
CA TYR A 193 0.92 -0.23 -19.12
C TYR A 193 2.38 -0.69 -19.08
N GLY A 194 3.10 -0.34 -18.03
CA GLY A 194 4.44 -0.81 -17.68
C GLY A 194 4.40 -1.74 -16.47
N ASN A 195 3.18 -2.11 -16.01
CA ASN A 195 2.88 -3.16 -15.05
C ASN A 195 3.55 -3.00 -13.67
N TRP A 196 3.97 -1.76 -13.31
CA TRP A 196 4.82 -1.48 -12.15
C TRP A 196 6.12 -2.32 -12.14
N ASN A 197 6.59 -2.69 -13.31
CA ASN A 197 7.73 -3.56 -13.53
C ASN A 197 8.84 -2.86 -14.34
N ARG A 198 10.09 -3.03 -13.91
CA ARG A 198 11.27 -2.38 -14.53
C ARG A 198 11.48 -2.78 -15.97
N ASP A 199 11.39 -4.07 -16.26
CA ASP A 199 11.69 -4.59 -17.60
C ASP A 199 10.56 -4.32 -18.60
N ASP A 200 9.30 -4.37 -18.13
CA ASP A 200 8.16 -3.99 -18.97
C ASP A 200 8.17 -2.49 -19.27
N ALA A 201 8.43 -1.65 -18.25
CA ALA A 201 8.60 -0.22 -18.43
C ALA A 201 9.76 0.13 -19.37
N PHE A 202 10.87 -0.60 -19.27
CA PHE A 202 12.01 -0.46 -20.19
C PHE A 202 11.57 -0.70 -21.64
N LYS A 203 10.84 -1.80 -21.92
CA LYS A 203 10.33 -2.14 -23.25
C LYS A 203 9.35 -1.08 -23.77
N VAL A 204 8.42 -0.65 -22.93
CA VAL A 204 7.46 0.41 -23.29
C VAL A 204 8.17 1.71 -23.61
N MET A 205 9.18 2.08 -22.83
CA MET A 205 9.94 3.29 -23.11
C MET A 205 10.78 3.19 -24.37
N GLN A 206 11.37 2.01 -24.68
CA GLN A 206 12.05 1.78 -25.97
C GLN A 206 11.09 1.97 -27.17
N ASP A 207 9.85 1.46 -27.07
CA ASP A 207 8.83 1.69 -28.10
C ASP A 207 8.52 3.19 -28.24
N TYR A 208 8.34 3.92 -27.15
CA TYR A 208 8.12 5.36 -27.18
C TYR A 208 9.27 6.12 -27.81
N LEU A 209 10.52 5.78 -27.47
CA LEU A 209 11.73 6.41 -28.02
C LEU A 209 11.87 6.17 -29.53
N THR A 210 11.35 5.05 -30.04
CA THR A 210 11.32 4.72 -31.46
C THR A 210 10.21 5.46 -32.21
N ARG A 211 9.00 5.51 -31.62
CA ARG A 211 7.81 6.08 -32.25
C ARG A 211 7.77 7.60 -32.22
N PHE A 212 8.30 8.21 -31.17
CA PHE A 212 8.21 9.64 -30.97
C PHE A 212 9.56 10.32 -31.14
N PRO A 213 9.71 11.16 -32.19
CA PRO A 213 10.98 11.86 -32.46
C PRO A 213 11.31 12.88 -31.35
N LYS A 214 10.31 13.36 -30.60
CA LYS A 214 10.49 14.31 -29.52
C LYS A 214 9.59 13.97 -28.34
N ILE A 215 10.21 13.79 -27.17
CA ILE A 215 9.57 13.62 -25.86
C ILE A 215 10.22 14.63 -24.92
N ASP A 216 9.44 15.50 -24.30
CA ASP A 216 9.98 16.50 -23.36
C ASP A 216 10.04 15.98 -21.93
N ALA A 217 9.10 15.12 -21.49
CA ALA A 217 9.08 14.56 -20.17
C ALA A 217 8.33 13.21 -20.12
N VAL A 218 8.62 12.43 -19.08
CA VAL A 218 8.02 11.11 -18.85
C VAL A 218 7.43 11.06 -17.46
N TRP A 219 6.17 10.61 -17.34
CA TRP A 219 5.61 10.21 -16.07
C TRP A 219 5.55 8.68 -15.98
N ALA A 220 6.32 8.11 -15.07
CA ALA A 220 6.21 6.73 -14.65
C ALA A 220 5.43 6.71 -13.34
N SER A 221 4.25 6.06 -13.30
CA SER A 221 3.37 6.11 -12.11
C SER A 221 3.89 5.29 -10.92
N ASP A 222 5.19 4.97 -10.92
CA ASP A 222 5.89 4.17 -9.91
C ASP A 222 7.41 4.25 -10.13
N ASP A 223 8.20 4.04 -9.07
CA ASP A 223 9.67 4.16 -9.11
C ASP A 223 10.35 2.97 -9.79
N ASP A 224 9.84 1.75 -9.66
CA ASP A 224 10.38 0.61 -10.39
C ASP A 224 10.29 0.84 -11.90
N MET A 225 9.17 1.37 -12.38
CA MET A 225 9.04 1.77 -13.78
C MET A 225 9.98 2.92 -14.14
N ALA A 226 10.17 3.90 -13.24
CA ALA A 226 11.11 5.00 -13.48
C ALA A 226 12.55 4.51 -13.68
N VAL A 227 12.97 3.48 -12.94
CA VAL A 227 14.29 2.83 -13.17
C VAL A 227 14.39 2.28 -14.60
N GLY A 228 13.36 1.56 -15.06
CA GLY A 228 13.30 1.04 -16.43
C GLY A 228 13.34 2.14 -17.49
N VAL A 229 12.57 3.21 -17.28
CA VAL A 229 12.54 4.39 -18.15
C VAL A 229 13.90 5.06 -18.28
N LEU A 230 14.56 5.34 -17.14
CA LEU A 230 15.88 5.98 -17.11
C LEU A 230 16.93 5.13 -17.84
N ARG A 231 16.90 3.82 -17.66
CA ARG A 231 17.78 2.88 -18.38
C ARG A 231 17.56 2.94 -19.90
N ALA A 232 16.30 2.96 -20.35
CA ALA A 232 15.98 3.05 -21.78
C ALA A 232 16.44 4.38 -22.40
N ILE A 233 16.22 5.50 -21.70
CA ILE A 233 16.68 6.84 -22.14
C ILE A 233 18.19 6.89 -22.26
N GLN A 234 18.92 6.37 -21.27
CA GLN A 234 20.37 6.31 -21.26
C GLN A 234 20.91 5.47 -22.41
N GLN A 235 20.34 4.28 -22.64
CA GLN A 235 20.75 3.38 -23.71
C GLN A 235 20.52 3.99 -25.10
N ALA A 236 19.39 4.67 -25.30
CA ALA A 236 19.07 5.36 -26.55
C ALA A 236 19.84 6.67 -26.75
N ARG A 237 20.58 7.14 -25.73
CA ARG A 237 21.32 8.41 -25.74
C ARG A 237 20.48 9.64 -26.12
N ARG A 238 19.17 9.60 -25.80
CA ARG A 238 18.26 10.70 -26.11
C ARG A 238 18.57 11.94 -25.25
N LYS A 239 18.49 13.13 -25.83
CA LYS A 239 18.84 14.41 -25.20
C LYS A 239 17.67 15.38 -25.10
N ASP A 240 16.55 15.06 -25.73
CA ASP A 240 15.34 15.88 -25.74
C ASP A 240 14.50 15.77 -24.46
N ILE A 241 14.64 14.67 -23.71
CA ILE A 241 13.89 14.43 -22.46
C ILE A 241 14.51 15.24 -21.33
N LYS A 242 13.73 16.14 -20.77
CA LYS A 242 14.16 17.10 -19.74
C LYS A 242 14.12 16.50 -18.33
N PHE A 243 13.10 15.65 -18.05
CA PHE A 243 12.93 15.00 -16.75
C PHE A 243 11.98 13.80 -16.82
N VAL A 244 12.12 12.97 -15.82
CA VAL A 244 11.23 11.84 -15.49
C VAL A 244 10.68 12.09 -14.09
N VAL A 245 9.40 11.81 -13.87
CA VAL A 245 8.82 11.77 -12.52
C VAL A 245 8.39 10.34 -12.25
N GLY A 246 8.90 9.77 -11.17
CA GLY A 246 8.49 8.50 -10.60
C GLY A 246 7.50 8.68 -9.46
N GLY A 247 7.47 7.75 -8.55
CA GLY A 247 6.67 7.81 -7.34
C GLY A 247 6.75 6.54 -6.51
N ALA A 248 6.20 6.60 -5.34
CA ALA A 248 6.18 5.64 -4.25
C ALA A 248 7.26 5.85 -3.18
N GLY A 249 8.36 6.52 -3.48
CA GLY A 249 9.37 6.87 -2.48
C GLY A 249 10.46 5.82 -2.33
N MET A 250 10.83 5.12 -3.41
CA MET A 250 11.97 4.21 -3.42
C MET A 250 13.24 4.94 -3.02
N LYS A 251 14.01 4.37 -2.08
CA LYS A 251 15.18 5.04 -1.51
C LYS A 251 16.20 5.51 -2.55
N GLU A 252 16.41 4.73 -3.61
CA GLU A 252 17.28 5.12 -4.73
C GLU A 252 16.79 6.39 -5.44
N MET A 253 15.48 6.49 -5.67
CA MET A 253 14.87 7.65 -6.33
C MET A 253 14.83 8.86 -5.41
N ILE A 254 14.54 8.67 -4.13
CA ILE A 254 14.65 9.72 -3.11
C ILE A 254 16.08 10.24 -3.01
N LYS A 255 17.08 9.34 -3.06
CA LYS A 255 18.50 9.73 -3.06
C LYS A 255 18.85 10.60 -4.26
N LYS A 256 18.38 10.28 -5.47
CA LYS A 256 18.55 11.11 -6.67
C LYS A 256 17.96 12.50 -6.47
N VAL A 257 16.74 12.60 -5.92
CA VAL A 257 16.12 13.90 -5.63
C VAL A 257 16.94 14.69 -4.60
N MET A 258 17.45 14.05 -3.53
CA MET A 258 18.32 14.68 -2.54
C MET A 258 19.60 15.24 -3.16
N ASP A 259 20.21 14.49 -4.07
CA ASP A 259 21.45 14.87 -4.75
C ASP A 259 21.23 15.97 -5.82
N GLY A 260 19.96 16.25 -6.16
CA GLY A 260 19.58 17.26 -7.15
C GLY A 260 19.74 16.77 -8.59
N ASP A 261 19.50 15.48 -8.83
CA ASP A 261 19.48 14.86 -10.15
C ASP A 261 18.48 15.58 -11.07
N GLN A 262 18.97 16.08 -12.22
CA GLN A 262 18.11 16.85 -13.12
C GLN A 262 17.13 15.97 -13.91
N MET A 263 17.46 14.69 -14.10
CA MET A 263 16.58 13.74 -14.78
C MET A 263 15.48 13.22 -13.84
N MET A 264 15.74 13.15 -12.53
CA MET A 264 14.76 12.78 -11.48
C MET A 264 14.65 13.91 -10.43
N PRO A 265 14.11 15.07 -10.80
CA PRO A 265 14.14 16.27 -9.94
C PRO A 265 13.18 16.20 -8.76
N VAL A 266 12.16 15.36 -8.84
CA VAL A 266 11.12 15.17 -7.82
C VAL A 266 10.63 13.73 -7.77
N ASN A 267 9.93 13.39 -6.69
CA ASN A 267 9.22 12.13 -6.51
C ASN A 267 7.84 12.41 -5.88
N VAL A 268 6.97 11.39 -5.81
CA VAL A 268 5.68 11.49 -5.09
C VAL A 268 5.59 10.34 -4.11
N THR A 269 5.28 10.60 -2.84
CA THR A 269 5.22 9.56 -1.81
C THR A 269 4.03 8.63 -1.99
N TYR A 270 4.26 7.33 -1.78
CA TYR A 270 3.24 6.29 -1.68
C TYR A 270 3.82 5.09 -0.90
N PRO A 271 3.91 5.18 0.44
CA PRO A 271 4.77 4.29 1.22
C PRO A 271 4.19 2.87 1.32
N PRO A 272 5.00 1.80 1.12
CA PRO A 272 4.57 0.42 1.29
C PRO A 272 4.24 0.07 2.75
N SER A 273 4.66 0.91 3.72
CA SER A 273 4.33 0.76 5.14
C SER A 273 2.83 0.90 5.47
N MET A 274 1.99 1.33 4.52
CA MET A 274 0.54 1.38 4.71
C MET A 274 -0.06 0.04 5.11
N ILE A 275 0.56 -1.08 4.74
CA ILE A 275 0.15 -2.42 5.19
C ILE A 275 0.29 -2.55 6.72
N ALA A 276 1.36 -2.03 7.30
CA ALA A 276 1.58 -2.04 8.74
C ALA A 276 0.52 -1.21 9.49
N ASP A 277 0.14 -0.05 8.93
CA ASP A 277 -0.94 0.77 9.48
C ASP A 277 -2.28 0.04 9.43
N ALA A 278 -2.61 -0.59 8.32
CA ALA A 278 -3.83 -1.38 8.19
C ALA A 278 -3.88 -2.55 9.17
N MET A 279 -2.76 -3.29 9.33
CA MET A 279 -2.64 -4.37 10.29
C MET A 279 -2.82 -3.86 11.72
N ARG A 280 -2.15 -2.77 12.09
CA ARG A 280 -2.26 -2.15 13.40
C ARG A 280 -3.69 -1.71 13.70
N LEU A 281 -4.32 -0.95 12.82
CA LEU A 281 -5.69 -0.46 12.98
C LEU A 281 -6.69 -1.62 13.10
N THR A 282 -6.54 -2.67 12.29
CA THR A 282 -7.41 -3.86 12.35
C THR A 282 -7.23 -4.60 13.68
N VAL A 283 -5.99 -4.88 14.10
CA VAL A 283 -5.71 -5.57 15.36
C VAL A 283 -6.24 -4.76 16.54
N GLU A 284 -5.94 -3.45 16.60
CA GLU A 284 -6.41 -2.58 17.67
C GLU A 284 -7.93 -2.56 17.77
N SER A 285 -8.63 -2.47 16.64
CA SER A 285 -10.09 -2.55 16.60
C SER A 285 -10.61 -3.89 17.13
N ARG A 286 -10.03 -5.02 16.72
CA ARG A 286 -10.48 -6.36 17.13
C ARG A 286 -10.19 -6.66 18.60
N VAL A 287 -9.07 -6.16 19.13
CA VAL A 287 -8.67 -6.37 20.52
C VAL A 287 -9.45 -5.47 21.48
N THR A 288 -9.66 -4.20 21.10
CA THR A 288 -10.28 -3.21 22.00
C THR A 288 -11.79 -3.10 21.82
N GLY A 289 -12.37 -3.68 20.76
CA GLY A 289 -13.78 -3.50 20.41
C GLY A 289 -14.13 -2.10 19.88
N LYS A 290 -13.14 -1.19 19.77
CA LYS A 290 -13.38 0.15 19.21
C LYS A 290 -13.56 0.06 17.69
N PRO A 291 -14.56 0.77 17.12
CA PRO A 291 -14.76 0.74 15.67
C PRO A 291 -13.58 1.35 14.93
N MET A 292 -13.17 0.70 13.83
CA MET A 292 -12.19 1.24 12.90
C MET A 292 -12.88 2.24 11.96
N LYS A 293 -12.17 3.31 11.56
CA LYS A 293 -12.67 4.22 10.51
C LYS A 293 -12.88 3.43 9.21
N ALA A 294 -14.00 3.67 8.54
CA ALA A 294 -14.31 3.02 7.25
C ALA A 294 -13.27 3.32 6.17
N THR A 295 -12.65 4.50 6.20
CA THR A 295 -11.59 4.89 5.26
C THR A 295 -10.49 5.66 5.98
N THR A 296 -9.25 5.25 5.73
CA THR A 296 -8.03 5.93 6.16
C THR A 296 -7.17 6.19 4.93
N ILE A 297 -6.97 7.46 4.59
CA ILE A 297 -6.16 7.88 3.44
C ILE A 297 -4.85 8.46 3.94
N ILE A 298 -3.74 7.91 3.43
CA ILE A 298 -2.37 8.37 3.69
C ILE A 298 -2.02 9.41 2.62
N PRO A 299 -1.65 10.64 3.00
CA PRO A 299 -1.36 11.69 2.02
C PRO A 299 -0.22 11.32 1.07
N SER A 300 -0.40 11.64 -0.22
CA SER A 300 0.68 11.63 -1.20
C SER A 300 1.19 13.05 -1.39
N VAL A 301 2.49 13.25 -1.17
CA VAL A 301 3.13 14.57 -1.23
C VAL A 301 4.26 14.60 -2.24
N LEU A 302 4.49 15.77 -2.84
CA LEU A 302 5.62 15.98 -3.74
C LEU A 302 6.93 16.04 -2.92
N VAL A 303 7.84 15.15 -3.27
CA VAL A 303 9.21 15.14 -2.72
C VAL A 303 10.10 15.97 -3.63
N THR A 304 10.72 16.97 -3.07
CA THR A 304 11.67 17.87 -3.73
C THR A 304 13.00 17.80 -3.00
N LYS A 305 14.07 18.37 -3.55
CA LYS A 305 15.37 18.46 -2.87
C LYS A 305 15.26 19.05 -1.45
N ALA A 306 14.32 19.98 -1.24
CA ALA A 306 14.16 20.67 0.06
C ALA A 306 13.62 19.75 1.18
N ASN A 307 12.79 18.76 0.84
CA ASN A 307 12.15 17.88 1.84
C ASN A 307 12.52 16.39 1.70
N ALA A 308 13.32 16.01 0.69
CA ALA A 308 13.62 14.61 0.39
C ALA A 308 14.27 13.85 1.56
N LYS A 309 15.06 14.53 2.40
CA LYS A 309 15.69 13.92 3.58
C LYS A 309 14.66 13.31 4.54
N GLN A 310 13.43 13.85 4.61
CA GLN A 310 12.35 13.36 5.47
C GLN A 310 11.78 12.01 4.96
N PHE A 311 12.00 11.69 3.68
CA PHE A 311 11.46 10.51 3.00
C PHE A 311 12.55 9.50 2.62
N TYR A 312 13.80 9.73 3.04
CA TYR A 312 14.91 8.84 2.78
C TYR A 312 15.10 7.87 3.94
N PHE A 313 14.81 6.61 3.71
CA PHE A 313 14.92 5.52 4.69
C PHE A 313 15.98 4.51 4.22
N PRO A 314 17.26 4.66 4.60
CA PRO A 314 18.37 3.86 4.08
C PRO A 314 18.23 2.36 4.39
N ASP A 315 17.61 2.01 5.52
CA ASP A 315 17.42 0.62 5.97
C ASP A 315 16.19 -0.06 5.31
N SER A 316 15.36 0.68 4.57
CA SER A 316 14.24 0.12 3.84
C SER A 316 14.73 -0.74 2.66
N PRO A 317 14.11 -1.89 2.37
CA PRO A 317 14.40 -2.64 1.14
C PRO A 317 13.89 -1.92 -0.12
N PHE A 318 13.03 -0.92 0.09
CA PHE A 318 12.41 -0.10 -0.98
C PHE A 318 12.78 1.36 -0.84
#